data_d7dad1fe7727abe6cf5156a2e09d34ce
#
_entry.id   d7dad1fe7727abe6cf5156a2e09d34ce
#
_cell.length_a   1.000
_cell.length_b   1.000
_cell.length_c   1.000
_cell.angle_alpha   90.00
_cell.angle_beta   90.00
_cell.angle_gamma   90.00
#
_symmetry.space_group_name_H-M   'P 1'
#
loop_
_entity.id
_entity.type
_entity.pdbx_description
1 polymer ?
#
loop_
_entity_poly.entity_id
_entity_poly.type
_entity_poly.pdbx_seq_one_letter_code
_entity_poly.pdbx_strand_id
1 'polypeptide(L)'
;MTHSPGHEHCQTFRFVAWQWCIDTAEELIRADGEAAATFHPQGILTSLDQFLPLEPARPGFLRLIEIEIDHDYAMTRTELVKPILVAPIEPEKGDNGVIVIDGWHRVYRARKEGREYLPFYLLTPYAEQKSRVPVWIR
;
A
#
# COMPACT_ATOMS: atom_id res chain seq x y z
N MET A 1 -6.16 20.76 4.35
CA MET A 1 -6.07 20.29 2.98
C MET A 1 -5.38 18.93 2.94
N THR A 2 -5.95 18.01 2.24
CA THR A 2 -5.54 16.61 2.32
C THR A 2 -4.42 16.25 1.35
N HIS A 3 -4.32 16.94 0.22
CA HIS A 3 -3.25 16.74 -0.72
C HIS A 3 -2.93 18.03 -1.43
N SER A 4 -1.81 18.08 -2.12
CA SER A 4 -1.33 19.30 -2.71
C SER A 4 -2.24 19.78 -3.85
N PRO A 5 -2.26 21.08 -4.12
CA PRO A 5 -3.12 21.64 -5.17
C PRO A 5 -2.91 21.06 -6.55
N GLY A 6 -1.77 20.46 -6.83
CA GLY A 6 -1.51 19.86 -8.13
C GLY A 6 -2.07 18.45 -8.31
N HIS A 7 -2.71 17.89 -7.28
CA HIS A 7 -3.14 16.49 -7.30
C HIS A 7 -4.65 16.33 -7.47
N GLU A 8 -5.21 16.95 -8.48
CA GLU A 8 -6.64 16.78 -8.80
C GLU A 8 -6.98 15.36 -9.17
N HIS A 9 -6.01 14.64 -9.74
CA HIS A 9 -6.18 13.26 -10.20
C HIS A 9 -5.23 12.31 -9.46
N CYS A 10 -5.16 12.46 -8.13
CA CYS A 10 -4.35 11.58 -7.30
C CYS A 10 -4.66 10.12 -7.59
N GLN A 11 -3.61 9.32 -7.73
CA GLN A 11 -3.76 7.89 -7.57
C GLN A 11 -4.06 7.65 -6.09
N THR A 12 -5.20 7.03 -5.80
CA THR A 12 -5.61 6.80 -4.41
C THR A 12 -5.70 5.32 -4.12
N PHE A 13 -5.53 4.98 -2.83
CA PHE A 13 -5.82 3.66 -2.32
C PHE A 13 -6.84 3.79 -1.19
N ARG A 14 -7.91 3.03 -1.28
CA ARG A 14 -8.97 3.03 -0.27
C ARG A 14 -9.04 1.68 0.43
N PHE A 15 -9.13 1.74 1.76
CA PHE A 15 -9.35 0.56 2.58
C PHE A 15 -10.40 0.90 3.63
N VAL A 16 -11.59 0.33 3.50
CA VAL A 16 -12.75 0.55 4.38
C VAL A 16 -13.08 2.06 4.46
N ALA A 17 -12.81 2.70 5.59
CA ALA A 17 -13.10 4.12 5.81
C ALA A 17 -11.90 5.02 5.55
N TRP A 18 -10.75 4.45 5.20
CA TRP A 18 -9.53 5.20 4.98
C TRP A 18 -9.20 5.28 3.50
N GLN A 19 -8.66 6.41 3.09
CA GLN A 19 -8.21 6.61 1.73
C GLN A 19 -6.97 7.50 1.75
N TRP A 20 -5.98 7.16 0.93
CA TRP A 20 -4.72 7.90 0.84
C TRP A 20 -4.42 8.30 -0.59
N CYS A 21 -3.83 9.48 -0.75
CA CYS A 21 -3.29 9.93 -2.04
C CYS A 21 -1.84 9.45 -2.15
N ILE A 22 -1.59 8.54 -3.06
CA ILE A 22 -0.26 7.96 -3.26
C ILE A 22 0.72 9.00 -3.77
N ASP A 23 0.27 9.88 -4.66
CA ASP A 23 1.13 10.94 -5.20
C ASP A 23 1.62 11.89 -4.11
N THR A 24 0.74 12.25 -3.16
CA THR A 24 1.13 13.09 -2.02
C THR A 24 2.17 12.37 -1.15
N ALA A 25 1.95 11.09 -0.88
CA ALA A 25 2.91 10.30 -0.08
C ALA A 25 4.28 10.27 -0.76
N GLU A 26 4.32 10.02 -2.06
CA GLU A 26 5.58 9.97 -2.80
C GLU A 26 6.28 11.33 -2.83
N GLU A 27 5.52 12.42 -2.98
CA GLU A 27 6.10 13.76 -2.92
C GLU A 27 6.70 14.08 -1.55
N LEU A 28 6.02 13.69 -0.47
CA LEU A 28 6.52 13.91 0.88
C LEU A 28 7.83 13.15 1.11
N ILE A 29 7.92 11.92 0.61
CA ILE A 29 9.14 11.14 0.71
C ILE A 29 10.30 11.82 -0.03
N ARG A 30 10.03 12.36 -1.23
CA ARG A 30 11.06 13.07 -1.99
C ARG A 30 11.49 14.36 -1.31
N ALA A 31 10.54 15.08 -0.72
CA ALA A 31 10.81 16.41 -0.14
C ALA A 31 11.40 16.31 1.27
N ASP A 32 10.86 15.42 2.10
CA ASP A 32 11.13 15.39 3.53
C ASP A 32 11.95 14.17 3.99
N GLY A 33 12.17 13.19 3.11
CA GLY A 33 13.01 12.04 3.41
C GLY A 33 12.56 11.28 4.66
N GLU A 34 13.44 11.13 5.64
CA GLU A 34 13.17 10.37 6.85
C GLU A 34 12.04 10.96 7.71
N ALA A 35 11.74 12.24 7.57
CA ALA A 35 10.60 12.83 8.26
C ALA A 35 9.26 12.32 7.69
N ALA A 36 9.26 11.82 6.46
CA ALA A 36 8.06 11.31 5.80
C ALA A 36 7.95 9.80 5.84
N ALA A 37 9.07 9.07 5.77
CA ALA A 37 9.02 7.61 5.74
C ALA A 37 10.35 7.00 6.18
N THR A 38 10.24 5.79 6.75
CA THR A 38 11.40 4.96 7.08
C THR A 38 11.54 3.89 6.02
N PHE A 39 12.74 3.75 5.46
CA PHE A 39 13.02 2.73 4.45
C PHE A 39 13.41 1.41 5.11
N HIS A 40 12.77 0.33 4.66
CA HIS A 40 13.08 -1.03 5.07
C HIS A 40 13.43 -1.86 3.84
N PRO A 41 14.66 -2.38 3.74
CA PRO A 41 15.05 -3.12 2.52
C PRO A 41 14.44 -4.50 2.39
N GLN A 42 13.96 -5.11 3.49
CA GLN A 42 13.45 -6.47 3.49
C GLN A 42 12.15 -6.58 4.28
N GLY A 43 11.06 -6.12 3.68
CA GLY A 43 9.75 -6.28 4.27
C GLY A 43 9.19 -7.68 4.03
N ILE A 44 8.71 -8.34 5.09
CA ILE A 44 8.16 -9.70 5.02
C ILE A 44 6.79 -9.68 4.36
N LEU A 45 6.60 -10.52 3.34
CA LEU A 45 5.38 -10.54 2.53
C LEU A 45 4.41 -11.67 2.84
N THR A 46 4.86 -12.71 3.53
CA THR A 46 4.07 -13.95 3.65
C THR A 46 2.71 -13.74 4.32
N SER A 47 2.62 -12.81 5.26
CA SER A 47 1.35 -12.50 5.92
C SER A 47 0.33 -11.84 4.98
N LEU A 48 0.77 -11.35 3.82
CA LEU A 48 -0.10 -10.69 2.86
C LEU A 48 -0.78 -11.67 1.90
N ASP A 49 -0.35 -12.94 1.90
CA ASP A 49 -0.91 -13.95 0.99
C ASP A 49 -2.43 -14.08 1.15
N GLN A 50 -2.94 -13.85 2.34
CA GLN A 50 -4.37 -13.97 2.62
C GLN A 50 -5.22 -12.93 1.86
N PHE A 51 -4.61 -11.85 1.39
CA PHE A 51 -5.32 -10.78 0.66
C PHE A 51 -5.17 -10.90 -0.85
N LEU A 52 -4.38 -11.86 -1.33
CA LEU A 52 -4.01 -11.97 -2.73
C LEU A 52 -4.68 -13.17 -3.40
N PRO A 53 -5.06 -13.05 -4.69
CA PRO A 53 -5.64 -14.17 -5.44
C PRO A 53 -4.58 -15.13 -5.92
N LEU A 54 -3.75 -15.66 -5.02
CA LEU A 54 -2.68 -16.59 -5.35
C LEU A 54 -3.21 -17.99 -5.67
N GLU A 55 -4.28 -18.38 -4.99
CA GLU A 55 -4.94 -19.67 -5.18
C GLU A 55 -6.45 -19.47 -5.19
N PRO A 56 -7.20 -20.36 -5.86
CA PRO A 56 -8.66 -20.32 -5.77
C PRO A 56 -9.12 -20.52 -4.33
N ALA A 57 -10.25 -19.90 -3.98
CA ALA A 57 -10.87 -20.13 -2.70
C ALA A 57 -11.23 -21.58 -2.54
N ARG A 58 -10.98 -22.17 -1.37
CA ARG A 58 -11.36 -23.57 -1.11
C ARG A 58 -12.88 -23.68 -1.04
N PRO A 59 -13.47 -24.78 -1.51
CA PRO A 59 -14.92 -24.98 -1.41
C PRO A 59 -15.41 -24.79 0.04
N GLY A 60 -16.48 -24.06 0.22
CA GLY A 60 -17.04 -23.78 1.53
C GLY A 60 -16.38 -22.67 2.33
N PHE A 61 -15.37 -22.02 1.78
CA PHE A 61 -14.68 -20.90 2.43
C PHE A 61 -14.87 -19.62 1.64
N LEU A 62 -15.01 -18.50 2.36
CA LEU A 62 -15.13 -17.17 1.76
C LEU A 62 -13.90 -16.36 2.10
N ARG A 63 -13.46 -15.56 1.12
CA ARG A 63 -12.49 -14.49 1.38
C ARG A 63 -13.27 -13.22 1.68
N LEU A 64 -13.08 -12.69 2.88
CA LEU A 64 -13.75 -11.45 3.26
C LEU A 64 -13.08 -10.22 2.67
N ILE A 65 -11.79 -10.30 2.43
CA ILE A 65 -10.99 -9.23 1.82
C ILE A 65 -10.08 -9.87 0.79
N GLU A 66 -10.12 -9.33 -0.43
CA GLU A 66 -9.20 -9.72 -1.49
C GLU A 66 -8.85 -8.48 -2.31
N ILE A 67 -7.56 -8.31 -2.59
CA ILE A 67 -7.08 -7.22 -3.44
C ILE A 67 -7.19 -7.65 -4.89
N GLU A 68 -7.84 -6.84 -5.72
CA GLU A 68 -7.92 -7.09 -7.16
C GLU A 68 -6.55 -6.93 -7.80
N ILE A 69 -6.14 -7.94 -8.56
CA ILE A 69 -4.85 -7.95 -9.23
C ILE A 69 -5.04 -8.26 -10.71
N ASP A 70 -4.46 -7.41 -11.55
CA ASP A 70 -4.30 -7.69 -12.97
C ASP A 70 -3.03 -8.54 -13.10
N HIS A 71 -3.19 -9.85 -13.35
CA HIS A 71 -2.09 -10.79 -13.40
C HIS A 71 -1.05 -10.41 -14.47
N ASP A 72 -1.51 -10.10 -15.69
CA ASP A 72 -0.57 -9.79 -16.77
C ASP A 72 0.23 -8.51 -16.48
N TYR A 73 -0.45 -7.48 -15.98
CA TYR A 73 0.23 -6.26 -15.56
C TYR A 73 1.26 -6.56 -14.47
N ALA A 74 0.86 -7.30 -13.44
CA ALA A 74 1.75 -7.63 -12.33
C ALA A 74 3.01 -8.35 -12.80
N MET A 75 2.84 -9.34 -13.68
CA MET A 75 3.97 -10.18 -14.08
C MET A 75 4.86 -9.55 -15.16
N THR A 76 4.38 -8.54 -15.89
CA THR A 76 5.11 -7.98 -17.03
C THR A 76 5.47 -6.50 -16.89
N ARG A 77 4.78 -5.74 -16.05
CA ARG A 77 4.90 -4.29 -15.98
C ARG A 77 5.43 -3.74 -14.67
N THR A 78 5.57 -4.57 -13.63
CA THR A 78 6.06 -4.10 -12.35
C THR A 78 7.57 -4.25 -12.21
N GLU A 79 8.15 -3.42 -11.36
CA GLU A 79 9.58 -3.47 -11.03
C GLU A 79 9.73 -3.79 -9.54
N LEU A 80 10.27 -4.98 -9.23
CA LEU A 80 10.38 -5.43 -7.85
C LEU A 80 11.43 -4.68 -7.03
N VAL A 81 12.30 -3.92 -7.68
CA VAL A 81 13.29 -3.09 -6.99
C VAL A 81 12.69 -1.79 -6.46
N LYS A 82 11.53 -1.38 -6.98
CA LYS A 82 10.85 -0.17 -6.51
C LYS A 82 10.16 -0.46 -5.18
N PRO A 83 10.43 0.31 -4.11
CA PRO A 83 9.81 0.05 -2.83
C PRO A 83 8.28 0.20 -2.87
N ILE A 84 7.59 -0.67 -2.14
CA ILE A 84 6.15 -0.51 -1.91
C ILE A 84 5.93 0.50 -0.80
N LEU A 85 4.72 1.05 -0.72
CA LEU A 85 4.36 2.01 0.32
C LEU A 85 3.44 1.35 1.35
N VAL A 86 3.77 1.56 2.61
CA VAL A 86 3.02 1.03 3.75
C VAL A 86 2.64 2.19 4.66
N ALA A 87 1.40 2.23 5.10
CA ALA A 87 0.90 3.26 5.98
C ALA A 87 0.45 2.68 7.32
N PRO A 88 0.75 3.36 8.44
CA PRO A 88 0.14 2.98 9.73
C PRO A 88 -1.34 3.37 9.73
N ILE A 89 -2.16 2.57 10.41
CA ILE A 89 -3.61 2.81 10.48
C ILE A 89 -3.93 3.61 11.74
N GLU A 90 -4.43 4.83 11.55
CA GLU A 90 -4.80 5.73 12.65
C GLU A 90 -3.73 5.77 13.75
N PRO A 91 -2.47 6.13 13.42
CA PRO A 91 -1.38 6.08 14.41
C PRO A 91 -1.60 7.00 15.61
N GLU A 92 -2.43 8.05 15.46
CA GLU A 92 -2.76 8.95 16.55
C GLU A 92 -3.60 8.27 17.64
N LYS A 93 -4.21 7.12 17.34
CA LYS A 93 -5.04 6.37 18.29
C LYS A 93 -4.33 5.16 18.88
N GLY A 94 -3.06 4.95 18.54
CA GLY A 94 -2.27 3.84 19.02
C GLY A 94 -1.76 2.96 17.89
N ASP A 95 -1.26 1.78 18.25
CA ASP A 95 -0.75 0.82 17.27
C ASP A 95 -1.91 -0.03 16.76
N ASN A 96 -2.43 0.34 15.60
CA ASN A 96 -3.51 -0.37 14.92
C ASN A 96 -3.00 -1.18 13.73
N GLY A 97 -1.68 -1.39 13.63
CA GLY A 97 -1.08 -2.10 12.52
C GLY A 97 -0.81 -1.20 11.32
N VAL A 98 -0.45 -1.84 10.22
CA VAL A 98 -0.07 -1.15 8.99
C VAL A 98 -0.76 -1.81 7.79
N ILE A 99 -0.83 -1.09 6.69
CA ILE A 99 -1.39 -1.62 5.45
C ILE A 99 -0.57 -1.15 4.26
N VAL A 100 -0.40 -2.03 3.27
CA VAL A 100 0.20 -1.66 1.99
C VAL A 100 -0.80 -0.77 1.24
N ILE A 101 -0.38 0.44 0.88
CA ILE A 101 -1.24 1.38 0.16
C ILE A 101 -0.83 1.56 -1.30
N ASP A 102 0.38 1.13 -1.67
CA ASP A 102 0.83 1.12 -3.07
C ASP A 102 1.78 -0.03 -3.29
N GLY A 103 1.61 -0.71 -4.41
CA GLY A 103 2.49 -1.79 -4.81
C GLY A 103 1.92 -3.19 -4.65
N TRP A 104 0.61 -3.35 -4.51
CA TRP A 104 -0.01 -4.67 -4.39
C TRP A 104 0.31 -5.58 -5.58
N HIS A 105 0.43 -5.04 -6.80
CA HIS A 105 0.82 -5.83 -7.97
C HIS A 105 2.27 -6.34 -7.83
N ARG A 106 3.15 -5.53 -7.23
CA ARG A 106 4.53 -5.97 -6.94
C ARG A 106 4.56 -7.05 -5.88
N VAL A 107 3.73 -6.93 -4.85
CA VAL A 107 3.59 -7.98 -3.83
C VAL A 107 3.12 -9.28 -4.47
N TYR A 108 2.09 -9.21 -5.30
CA TYR A 108 1.56 -10.38 -5.99
C TYR A 108 2.64 -11.06 -6.84
N ARG A 109 3.34 -10.28 -7.66
CA ARG A 109 4.42 -10.82 -8.50
C ARG A 109 5.51 -11.46 -7.67
N ALA A 110 5.95 -10.79 -6.61
CA ALA A 110 7.00 -11.32 -5.74
C ALA A 110 6.57 -12.66 -5.14
N ARG A 111 5.33 -12.75 -4.65
CA ARG A 111 4.85 -14.00 -4.08
C ARG A 111 4.69 -15.11 -5.11
N LYS A 112 4.26 -14.78 -6.33
CA LYS A 112 4.18 -15.76 -7.43
C LYS A 112 5.57 -16.27 -7.83
N GLU A 113 6.59 -15.43 -7.71
CA GLU A 113 7.97 -15.81 -8.01
C GLU A 113 8.70 -16.43 -6.83
N GLY A 114 8.00 -16.67 -5.72
CA GLY A 114 8.57 -17.31 -4.53
C GLY A 114 9.41 -16.39 -3.65
N ARG A 115 9.33 -15.08 -3.82
CA ARG A 115 10.07 -14.12 -2.98
C ARG A 115 9.32 -13.89 -1.68
N GLU A 116 10.06 -13.86 -0.58
CA GLU A 116 9.49 -13.63 0.74
C GLU A 116 9.60 -12.18 1.19
N TYR A 117 10.40 -11.35 0.50
CA TYR A 117 10.71 -9.98 0.92
C TYR A 117 10.63 -9.02 -0.25
N LEU A 118 10.21 -7.79 0.05
CA LEU A 118 10.33 -6.63 -0.84
C LEU A 118 10.79 -5.42 -0.02
N PRO A 119 11.48 -4.47 -0.66
CA PRO A 119 11.75 -3.19 0.01
C PRO A 119 10.45 -2.41 0.17
N PHE A 120 10.36 -1.65 1.27
CA PHE A 120 9.19 -0.79 1.47
C PHE A 120 9.56 0.47 2.24
N TYR A 121 8.72 1.50 2.04
CA TYR A 121 8.71 2.69 2.88
C TYR A 121 7.52 2.60 3.82
N LEU A 122 7.78 2.76 5.11
CA LEU A 122 6.71 2.91 6.10
C LEU A 122 6.54 4.40 6.36
N LEU A 123 5.37 4.94 6.03
CA LEU A 123 5.07 6.34 6.26
C LEU A 123 5.09 6.65 7.76
N THR A 124 5.65 7.81 8.09
CA THR A 124 5.54 8.33 9.45
C THR A 124 4.10 8.80 9.70
N PRO A 125 3.67 8.94 10.96
CA PRO A 125 2.35 9.50 11.24
C PRO A 125 2.11 10.85 10.57
N TYR A 126 3.13 11.69 10.51
CA TYR A 126 3.06 12.98 9.80
C TYR A 126 2.68 12.80 8.32
N ALA A 127 3.44 11.96 7.60
CA ALA A 127 3.20 11.76 6.17
C ALA A 127 1.90 11.01 5.90
N GLU A 128 1.56 10.05 6.76
CA GLU A 128 0.30 9.31 6.64
C GLU A 128 -0.89 10.27 6.75
N GLN A 129 -0.89 11.14 7.74
CA GLN A 129 -1.98 12.09 7.94
C GLN A 129 -2.08 13.09 6.80
N LYS A 130 -0.94 13.58 6.30
CA LYS A 130 -0.90 14.49 5.16
C LYS A 130 -1.40 13.86 3.87
N SER A 131 -1.29 12.55 3.75
CA SER A 131 -1.70 11.82 2.55
C SER A 131 -3.16 11.38 2.59
N ARG A 132 -3.85 11.53 3.72
CA ARG A 132 -5.26 11.13 3.84
C ARG A 132 -6.15 11.96 2.93
N VAL A 133 -7.11 11.29 2.32
CA VAL A 133 -8.13 11.93 1.49
C VAL A 133 -9.47 11.60 2.12
N PRO A 134 -10.36 12.58 2.27
CA PRO A 134 -11.69 12.31 2.80
C PRO A 134 -12.44 11.28 1.93
N VAL A 135 -13.12 10.36 2.59
CA VAL A 135 -14.01 9.41 1.93
C VAL A 135 -15.42 9.95 2.09
N TRP A 136 -15.93 10.58 1.03
CA TRP A 136 -17.27 11.14 1.03
C TRP A 136 -18.26 10.19 0.41
N ILE A 137 -19.40 10.06 1.03
CA ILE A 137 -20.53 9.35 0.45
C ILE A 137 -21.39 10.39 -0.26
N ARG A 138 -21.61 10.18 -1.55
CA ARG A 138 -22.37 11.10 -2.37
C ARG A 138 -23.48 10.40 -3.10
#